data_49af4def0fecfaa76e81979d1b737c88
#
_entry.id   49af4def0fecfaa76e81979d1b737c88
#
_cell.length_a   1.000
_cell.length_b   1.000
_cell.length_c   1.000
_cell.angle_alpha   90.00
_cell.angle_beta   90.00
_cell.angle_gamma   90.00
#
_symmetry.space_group_name_H-M   'P 1'
#
loop_
_entity.id
_entity.type
_entity.pdbx_description
1 polymer ?
#
loop_
_entity_poly.entity_id
_entity_poly.type
_entity_poly.pdbx_seq_one_letter_code
_entity_poly.pdbx_strand_id
1 'polypeptide(L)'
;MAGRSCGTLLVLFAVFLSIQLPRSARAEDVVRGLETPQDEPWRHYYSELLHRVMEKTVPDFGPYSEQPCRLPMSPARRIKETMHGALINVVVLGVGNQQYDEDLINIPYPVDKGLLGYRIALINALNQPKIDRVESLVEMRSLTVGQAQDWSDVRIYRANGIPVELAASYDLLMPMLMHGRFDLFLRGLNEVQAEYDLNRDRYPGLGIDRHILIKFRSATYFYVSRSEPRLAARIKAGLERMMQDGSFDAWFNEGFGKLVASVPLDNRVVIELENAEALPGLPFDPRSPWWSLGALIKSGASSPVTHQSVM
;
A
#
# COMPACT_ATOMS: atom_id res chain seq x y z
N MET A 1 44.49 -77.12 41.49
CA MET A 1 45.33 -75.92 41.13
C MET A 1 44.55 -75.07 40.18
N ALA A 2 44.08 -73.94 40.67
CA ALA A 2 43.14 -73.03 39.96
C ALA A 2 43.88 -71.84 39.32
N GLY A 3 43.76 -71.71 38.01
CA GLY A 3 44.30 -70.61 37.28
C GLY A 3 43.21 -69.60 37.05
N ARG A 4 43.28 -68.41 37.64
CA ARG A 4 42.40 -67.26 37.40
C ARG A 4 42.87 -66.47 36.18
N SER A 5 42.01 -66.45 35.16
CA SER A 5 42.17 -65.54 34.01
C SER A 5 41.56 -64.22 34.32
N CYS A 6 42.37 -63.17 34.28
CA CYS A 6 41.94 -61.75 34.44
C CYS A 6 41.63 -61.16 33.06
N GLY A 7 40.34 -60.96 32.75
CA GLY A 7 39.93 -60.38 31.53
C GLY A 7 39.86 -58.84 31.67
N THR A 8 40.74 -58.15 30.97
CA THR A 8 40.78 -56.68 30.91
C THR A 8 39.68 -56.14 29.95
N LEU A 9 38.67 -55.44 30.49
CA LEU A 9 37.60 -54.85 29.72
C LEU A 9 38.09 -53.46 29.17
N LEU A 10 38.35 -53.40 27.88
CA LEU A 10 38.70 -52.15 27.19
C LEU A 10 37.41 -51.39 26.88
N VAL A 11 37.15 -50.31 27.62
CA VAL A 11 36.03 -49.38 27.34
C VAL A 11 36.51 -48.35 26.29
N LEU A 12 36.05 -48.51 25.05
CA LEU A 12 36.23 -47.55 23.97
C LEU A 12 35.28 -46.35 24.19
N PHE A 13 35.83 -45.23 24.62
CA PHE A 13 35.14 -43.92 24.64
C PHE A 13 35.12 -43.37 23.23
N ALA A 14 33.99 -43.50 22.52
CA ALA A 14 33.76 -42.79 21.26
C ALA A 14 33.47 -41.34 21.53
N VAL A 15 34.45 -40.46 21.32
CA VAL A 15 34.25 -39.00 21.34
C VAL A 15 33.55 -38.58 20.05
N PHE A 16 32.24 -38.32 20.13
CA PHE A 16 31.50 -37.68 19.05
C PHE A 16 31.95 -36.23 18.95
N LEU A 17 32.90 -35.94 18.07
CA LEU A 17 33.27 -34.61 17.67
C LEU A 17 32.16 -34.05 16.79
N SER A 18 31.23 -33.28 17.37
CA SER A 18 30.20 -32.53 16.62
C SER A 18 30.88 -31.48 15.76
N ILE A 19 31.16 -31.80 14.51
CA ILE A 19 31.61 -30.80 13.52
C ILE A 19 30.43 -29.85 13.30
N GLN A 20 30.42 -28.74 14.03
CA GLN A 20 29.58 -27.60 13.68
C GLN A 20 30.14 -27.02 12.38
N LEU A 21 29.54 -27.41 11.26
CA LEU A 21 29.78 -26.73 9.98
C LEU A 21 29.51 -25.24 10.19
N PRO A 22 30.45 -24.34 9.82
CA PRO A 22 30.22 -22.94 9.92
C PRO A 22 28.95 -22.63 9.11
N ARG A 23 27.92 -22.10 9.78
CA ARG A 23 26.76 -21.50 9.08
C ARG A 23 27.37 -20.48 8.14
N SER A 24 27.32 -20.77 6.85
CA SER A 24 27.75 -19.84 5.80
C SER A 24 27.20 -18.49 6.19
N ALA A 25 28.08 -17.52 6.39
CA ALA A 25 27.69 -16.15 6.70
C ALA A 25 26.85 -15.68 5.50
N ARG A 26 25.51 -15.82 5.60
CA ARG A 26 24.61 -15.29 4.60
C ARG A 26 24.80 -13.78 4.61
N ALA A 27 25.01 -13.21 3.42
CA ALA A 27 25.06 -11.77 3.27
C ALA A 27 23.81 -11.14 3.93
N GLU A 28 24.03 -10.15 4.75
CA GLU A 28 22.97 -9.40 5.43
C GLU A 28 22.14 -8.67 4.38
N ASP A 29 20.82 -8.75 4.47
CA ASP A 29 19.94 -7.99 3.59
C ASP A 29 19.97 -6.51 4.00
N VAL A 30 20.19 -5.63 3.02
CA VAL A 30 20.14 -4.19 3.22
C VAL A 30 18.89 -3.64 2.56
N VAL A 31 18.00 -3.03 3.34
CA VAL A 31 16.79 -2.36 2.85
C VAL A 31 17.12 -0.90 2.57
N ARG A 32 17.03 -0.50 1.33
CA ARG A 32 17.21 0.88 0.87
C ARG A 32 15.90 1.40 0.29
N GLY A 33 15.03 1.91 1.16
CA GLY A 33 13.81 2.61 0.80
C GLY A 33 13.99 4.12 0.79
N LEU A 34 12.95 4.88 0.42
CA LEU A 34 12.95 6.32 0.65
C LEU A 34 12.63 6.62 2.11
N GLU A 35 13.38 7.55 2.69
CA GLU A 35 12.94 8.15 3.95
C GLU A 35 11.61 8.88 3.73
N THR A 36 10.65 8.59 4.58
CA THR A 36 9.34 9.21 4.53
C THR A 36 9.28 10.34 5.55
N PRO A 37 8.93 11.58 5.14
CA PRO A 37 8.67 12.65 6.08
C PRO A 37 7.58 12.24 7.08
N GLN A 38 7.74 12.61 8.35
CA GLN A 38 6.77 12.27 9.41
C GLN A 38 5.40 12.94 9.23
N ASP A 39 5.35 13.98 8.44
CA ASP A 39 4.15 14.75 8.09
C ASP A 39 3.31 14.13 6.97
N GLU A 40 3.74 13.00 6.39
CA GLU A 40 2.99 12.24 5.40
C GLU A 40 2.54 10.86 5.96
N PRO A 41 1.46 10.78 6.75
CA PRO A 41 1.08 9.56 7.50
C PRO A 41 0.89 8.31 6.63
N TRP A 42 0.39 8.48 5.40
CA TRP A 42 0.16 7.37 4.49
C TRP A 42 1.48 6.78 3.94
N ARG A 43 2.53 7.60 3.78
CA ARG A 43 3.86 7.08 3.41
C ARG A 43 4.53 6.39 4.58
N HIS A 44 4.35 6.92 5.78
CA HIS A 44 4.86 6.31 7.02
C HIS A 44 4.26 4.91 7.21
N TYR A 45 2.98 4.71 6.88
CA TYR A 45 2.33 3.40 6.92
C TYR A 45 3.13 2.33 6.16
N TYR A 46 3.56 2.61 4.94
CA TYR A 46 4.26 1.63 4.10
C TYR A 46 5.69 1.36 4.56
N SER A 47 6.41 2.37 5.02
CA SER A 47 7.79 2.18 5.53
C SER A 47 7.78 1.35 6.82
N GLU A 48 6.86 1.63 7.71
CA GLU A 48 6.70 0.87 8.95
C GLU A 48 6.20 -0.55 8.69
N LEU A 49 5.29 -0.75 7.72
CA LEU A 49 4.90 -2.09 7.29
C LEU A 49 6.10 -2.89 6.79
N LEU A 50 6.96 -2.28 5.98
CA LEU A 50 8.17 -2.93 5.51
C LEU A 50 9.09 -3.34 6.67
N HIS A 51 9.30 -2.46 7.63
CA HIS A 51 10.05 -2.76 8.85
C HIS A 51 9.48 -3.99 9.58
N ARG A 52 8.17 -4.02 9.85
CA ARG A 52 7.48 -5.16 10.50
C ARG A 52 7.61 -6.46 9.71
N VAL A 53 7.53 -6.38 8.39
CA VAL A 53 7.73 -7.52 7.47
C VAL A 53 9.15 -8.06 7.59
N MET A 54 10.15 -7.19 7.65
CA MET A 54 11.56 -7.60 7.82
C MET A 54 11.81 -8.24 9.18
N GLU A 55 11.29 -7.66 10.26
CA GLU A 55 11.37 -8.21 11.62
C GLU A 55 10.75 -9.61 11.72
N LYS A 56 9.58 -9.82 11.09
CA LYS A 56 8.89 -11.14 11.05
C LYS A 56 9.75 -12.26 10.47
N THR A 57 10.76 -11.92 9.68
CA THR A 57 11.59 -12.87 8.93
C THR A 57 12.99 -13.09 9.52
N VAL A 58 13.38 -12.35 10.56
CA VAL A 58 14.69 -12.50 11.22
C VAL A 58 15.02 -13.94 11.61
N PRO A 59 14.08 -14.74 12.15
CA PRO A 59 14.38 -16.13 12.55
C PRO A 59 14.92 -17.02 11.42
N ASP A 60 14.48 -16.79 10.16
CA ASP A 60 14.85 -17.66 9.04
C ASP A 60 15.84 -17.01 8.08
N PHE A 61 15.73 -15.70 7.89
CA PHE A 61 16.58 -14.96 6.96
C PHE A 61 17.82 -14.35 7.61
N GLY A 62 17.84 -14.24 8.95
CA GLY A 62 18.90 -13.59 9.71
C GLY A 62 18.70 -12.08 9.84
N PRO A 63 19.68 -11.37 10.43
CA PRO A 63 19.63 -9.93 10.61
C PRO A 63 19.55 -9.19 9.26
N TYR A 64 19.15 -7.92 9.31
CA TYR A 64 19.14 -6.99 8.18
C TYR A 64 19.48 -5.60 8.69
N SER A 65 19.78 -4.69 7.77
CA SER A 65 19.99 -3.28 8.06
C SER A 65 19.10 -2.40 7.16
N GLU A 66 18.74 -1.23 7.67
CA GLU A 66 17.98 -0.23 6.93
C GLU A 66 18.88 0.98 6.63
N GLN A 67 18.92 1.37 5.37
CA GLN A 67 19.70 2.50 4.87
C GLN A 67 18.78 3.41 4.02
N PRO A 68 17.89 4.19 4.65
CA PRO A 68 16.93 5.00 3.92
C PRO A 68 17.62 6.08 3.09
N CYS A 69 17.17 6.25 1.85
CA CYS A 69 17.63 7.30 0.97
C CYS A 69 16.89 8.60 1.26
N ARG A 70 17.64 9.66 1.59
CA ARG A 70 17.10 11.00 1.94
C ARG A 70 17.00 11.96 0.76
N LEU A 71 17.41 11.52 -0.43
CA LEU A 71 17.38 12.38 -1.60
C LEU A 71 15.93 12.56 -2.11
N PRO A 72 15.44 13.79 -2.28
CA PRO A 72 14.16 14.04 -2.91
C PRO A 72 14.16 13.48 -4.33
N MET A 73 13.11 12.73 -4.67
CA MET A 73 13.00 12.08 -5.99
C MET A 73 11.59 12.19 -6.54
N SER A 74 11.46 12.50 -7.82
CA SER A 74 10.20 12.33 -8.54
C SER A 74 9.80 10.85 -8.62
N PRO A 75 8.52 10.51 -8.82
CA PRO A 75 8.06 9.13 -8.98
C PRO A 75 8.86 8.36 -10.05
N ALA A 76 9.07 8.95 -11.21
CA ALA A 76 9.83 8.33 -12.29
C ALA A 76 11.30 8.06 -11.91
N ARG A 77 11.94 8.98 -11.18
CA ARG A 77 13.31 8.77 -10.69
C ARG A 77 13.37 7.66 -9.66
N ARG A 78 12.41 7.57 -8.74
CA ARG A 78 12.34 6.47 -7.75
C ARG A 78 12.36 5.11 -8.41
N ILE A 79 11.53 4.92 -9.45
CA ILE A 79 11.45 3.67 -10.19
C ILE A 79 12.80 3.35 -10.84
N LYS A 80 13.40 4.32 -11.53
CA LYS A 80 14.70 4.14 -12.19
C LYS A 80 15.82 3.80 -11.20
N GLU A 81 15.86 4.45 -10.04
CA GLU A 81 16.85 4.15 -9.01
C GLU A 81 16.62 2.76 -8.38
N THR A 82 15.35 2.33 -8.27
CA THR A 82 15.06 0.96 -7.80
C THR A 82 15.49 -0.09 -8.83
N MET A 83 15.33 0.17 -10.13
CA MET A 83 15.86 -0.72 -11.18
C MET A 83 17.37 -0.90 -11.05
N HIS A 84 18.10 0.17 -10.75
CA HIS A 84 19.56 0.11 -10.50
C HIS A 84 19.91 -0.55 -9.16
N GLY A 85 19.07 -0.45 -8.14
CA GLY A 85 19.24 -1.08 -6.84
C GLY A 85 20.31 -0.47 -5.93
N ALA A 86 21.05 0.56 -6.36
CA ALA A 86 22.16 1.12 -5.61
C ALA A 86 21.74 2.12 -4.53
N LEU A 87 20.88 3.09 -4.89
CA LEU A 87 20.38 4.11 -3.95
C LEU A 87 19.09 3.65 -3.26
N ILE A 88 18.21 3.01 -4.02
CA ILE A 88 16.95 2.43 -3.54
C ILE A 88 16.88 1.02 -4.11
N ASN A 89 16.48 0.02 -3.31
CA ASN A 89 16.26 -1.33 -3.79
C ASN A 89 14.83 -1.84 -3.53
N VAL A 90 14.03 -1.07 -2.81
CA VAL A 90 12.60 -1.34 -2.59
C VAL A 90 11.80 -0.05 -2.71
N VAL A 91 10.65 -0.14 -3.38
CA VAL A 91 9.72 0.98 -3.57
C VAL A 91 8.28 0.49 -3.46
N VAL A 92 7.39 1.40 -3.11
CA VAL A 92 5.94 1.17 -3.09
C VAL A 92 5.32 1.87 -4.29
N LEU A 93 4.59 1.11 -5.12
CA LEU A 93 3.94 1.61 -6.33
C LEU A 93 2.50 1.13 -6.41
N GLY A 94 1.61 1.98 -6.93
CA GLY A 94 0.28 1.57 -7.35
C GLY A 94 0.34 0.69 -8.61
N VAL A 95 -0.68 -0.14 -8.80
CA VAL A 95 -0.84 -0.97 -10.00
C VAL A 95 -1.06 -0.10 -11.23
N GLY A 96 -0.55 -0.53 -12.37
CA GLY A 96 -0.96 0.03 -13.64
C GLY A 96 0.17 0.40 -14.59
N ASN A 97 1.31 -0.26 -14.47
CA ASN A 97 2.32 -0.17 -15.51
C ASN A 97 3.04 -1.51 -15.69
N GLN A 98 2.65 -2.22 -16.75
CA GLN A 98 3.25 -3.50 -17.16
C GLN A 98 4.79 -3.43 -17.23
N GLN A 99 5.33 -2.26 -17.58
CA GLN A 99 6.77 -2.03 -17.64
C GLN A 99 7.47 -2.20 -16.29
N TYR A 100 6.80 -1.86 -15.17
CA TYR A 100 7.41 -2.05 -13.84
C TYR A 100 7.56 -3.53 -13.48
N ASP A 101 6.64 -4.38 -13.95
CA ASP A 101 6.71 -5.82 -13.70
C ASP A 101 7.80 -6.52 -14.53
N GLU A 102 8.19 -5.93 -15.66
CA GLU A 102 9.32 -6.42 -16.47
C GLU A 102 10.66 -6.02 -15.85
N ASP A 103 10.74 -4.84 -15.25
CA ASP A 103 11.99 -4.25 -14.75
C ASP A 103 12.26 -4.48 -13.25
N LEU A 104 11.22 -4.75 -12.46
CA LEU A 104 11.29 -4.95 -11.01
C LEU A 104 10.67 -6.30 -10.62
N ILE A 105 10.90 -6.74 -9.40
CA ILE A 105 10.23 -7.90 -8.81
C ILE A 105 9.00 -7.39 -8.04
N ASN A 106 7.81 -7.69 -8.53
CA ASN A 106 6.56 -7.42 -7.83
C ASN A 106 6.36 -8.41 -6.67
N ILE A 107 5.99 -7.92 -5.49
CA ILE A 107 5.54 -8.74 -4.38
C ILE A 107 4.00 -8.78 -4.43
N PRO A 108 3.37 -9.90 -4.82
CA PRO A 108 1.98 -9.95 -5.28
C PRO A 108 0.95 -9.93 -4.12
N TYR A 109 1.18 -9.06 -3.14
CA TYR A 109 0.28 -8.84 -2.01
C TYR A 109 -0.08 -7.36 -1.92
N PRO A 110 -1.37 -6.99 -2.00
CA PRO A 110 -1.82 -5.60 -1.91
C PRO A 110 -1.63 -5.08 -0.49
N VAL A 111 -0.63 -4.23 -0.30
CA VAL A 111 -0.26 -3.71 1.03
C VAL A 111 -1.24 -2.67 1.58
N ASP A 112 -2.19 -2.21 0.76
CA ASP A 112 -3.28 -1.31 1.12
C ASP A 112 -4.68 -1.97 0.98
N LYS A 113 -4.74 -3.30 0.84
CA LYS A 113 -5.98 -4.07 0.63
C LYS A 113 -6.86 -3.53 -0.51
N GLY A 114 -6.26 -2.91 -1.52
CA GLY A 114 -7.00 -2.32 -2.65
C GLY A 114 -7.67 -0.97 -2.33
N LEU A 115 -7.33 -0.35 -1.20
CA LEU A 115 -7.88 0.94 -0.79
C LEU A 115 -7.63 2.04 -1.84
N LEU A 116 -6.50 1.95 -2.55
CA LEU A 116 -6.17 2.86 -3.66
C LEU A 116 -7.20 2.82 -4.80
N GLY A 117 -7.94 1.75 -4.94
CA GLY A 117 -8.99 1.60 -5.96
C GLY A 117 -10.30 2.33 -5.65
N TYR A 118 -10.44 2.90 -4.45
CA TYR A 118 -11.61 3.65 -4.04
C TYR A 118 -11.31 5.14 -4.01
N ARG A 119 -12.07 5.93 -4.78
CA ARG A 119 -11.87 7.37 -4.93
C ARG A 119 -13.09 8.15 -4.52
N ILE A 120 -12.86 9.22 -3.74
CA ILE A 120 -13.83 10.26 -3.44
C ILE A 120 -13.26 11.59 -3.94
N ALA A 121 -14.15 12.49 -4.37
CA ALA A 121 -13.73 13.76 -4.91
C ALA A 121 -13.60 14.85 -3.83
N LEU A 122 -12.51 15.63 -3.90
CA LEU A 122 -12.54 17.02 -3.47
C LEU A 122 -13.23 17.83 -4.56
N ILE A 123 -14.05 18.78 -4.17
CA ILE A 123 -14.89 19.58 -5.06
C ILE A 123 -14.92 21.05 -4.63
N ASN A 124 -15.20 21.94 -5.55
CA ASN A 124 -15.79 23.20 -5.16
C ASN A 124 -17.22 22.91 -4.70
N ALA A 125 -17.59 23.26 -3.47
CA ALA A 125 -18.88 22.94 -2.87
C ALA A 125 -20.08 23.45 -3.69
N LEU A 126 -19.89 24.47 -4.50
CA LEU A 126 -20.91 24.99 -5.43
C LEU A 126 -21.26 23.97 -6.54
N ASN A 127 -20.39 22.99 -6.80
CA ASN A 127 -20.61 21.94 -7.80
C ASN A 127 -21.42 20.75 -7.25
N GLN A 128 -21.66 20.64 -5.93
CA GLN A 128 -22.37 19.50 -5.37
C GLN A 128 -23.73 19.25 -6.04
N PRO A 129 -24.60 20.25 -6.34
CA PRO A 129 -25.88 20.00 -7.02
C PRO A 129 -25.75 19.45 -8.45
N LYS A 130 -24.62 19.69 -9.13
CA LYS A 130 -24.31 19.07 -10.43
C LYS A 130 -23.92 17.60 -10.24
N ILE A 131 -23.14 17.29 -9.21
CA ILE A 131 -22.65 15.96 -8.90
C ILE A 131 -23.78 15.07 -8.38
N ASP A 132 -24.72 15.62 -7.59
CA ASP A 132 -25.89 14.90 -7.05
C ASP A 132 -26.84 14.33 -8.13
N ARG A 133 -26.63 14.67 -9.41
CA ARG A 133 -27.39 14.14 -10.54
C ARG A 133 -26.75 12.95 -11.22
N VAL A 134 -25.57 12.55 -10.77
CA VAL A 134 -24.81 11.46 -11.39
C VAL A 134 -25.21 10.12 -10.79
N GLU A 135 -25.92 9.31 -11.55
CA GLU A 135 -26.40 7.99 -11.13
C GLU A 135 -25.67 6.83 -11.87
N SER A 136 -24.84 7.18 -12.86
CA SER A 136 -24.19 6.20 -13.73
C SER A 136 -22.89 6.69 -14.32
N LEU A 137 -22.09 5.77 -14.89
CA LEU A 137 -20.90 6.12 -15.66
C LEU A 137 -21.20 7.02 -16.86
N VAL A 138 -22.39 6.88 -17.47
CA VAL A 138 -22.79 7.71 -18.61
C VAL A 138 -22.91 9.17 -18.18
N GLU A 139 -23.53 9.43 -17.05
CA GLU A 139 -23.68 10.78 -16.52
C GLU A 139 -22.36 11.33 -15.95
N MET A 140 -21.55 10.45 -15.34
CA MET A 140 -20.21 10.80 -14.88
C MET A 140 -19.33 11.37 -15.99
N ARG A 141 -19.51 10.94 -17.25
CA ARG A 141 -18.79 11.46 -18.42
C ARG A 141 -19.09 12.94 -18.74
N SER A 142 -20.11 13.52 -18.13
CA SER A 142 -20.40 14.95 -18.23
C SER A 142 -19.56 15.80 -17.26
N LEU A 143 -18.85 15.16 -16.33
CA LEU A 143 -17.96 15.82 -15.36
C LEU A 143 -16.51 15.70 -15.82
N THR A 144 -15.71 16.71 -15.50
CA THR A 144 -14.27 16.70 -15.79
C THR A 144 -13.48 16.41 -14.53
N VAL A 145 -12.51 15.52 -14.61
CA VAL A 145 -11.62 15.14 -13.51
C VAL A 145 -10.27 15.84 -13.66
N GLY A 146 -9.78 16.48 -12.59
CA GLY A 146 -8.42 17.04 -12.54
C GLY A 146 -7.40 15.99 -12.12
N GLN A 147 -6.26 15.91 -12.83
CA GLN A 147 -5.17 15.00 -12.53
C GLN A 147 -3.80 15.63 -12.83
N ALA A 148 -2.76 15.22 -12.11
CA ALA A 148 -1.40 15.53 -12.54
C ALA A 148 -1.04 14.70 -13.78
N GLN A 149 -0.28 15.29 -14.70
CA GLN A 149 -0.01 14.71 -16.02
C GLN A 149 0.74 13.37 -15.97
N ASP A 150 1.49 13.10 -14.90
CA ASP A 150 2.30 11.91 -14.71
C ASP A 150 1.59 10.81 -13.88
N TRP A 151 0.31 11.02 -13.52
CA TRP A 151 -0.44 10.04 -12.74
C TRP A 151 -1.02 8.93 -13.61
N SER A 152 -0.90 7.69 -13.15
CA SER A 152 -1.43 6.50 -13.83
C SER A 152 -2.95 6.55 -14.04
N ASP A 153 -3.68 7.14 -13.11
CA ASP A 153 -5.14 7.24 -13.11
C ASP A 153 -5.69 7.98 -14.34
N VAL A 154 -4.88 8.87 -14.96
CA VAL A 154 -5.24 9.57 -16.20
C VAL A 154 -5.69 8.58 -17.29
N ARG A 155 -4.98 7.45 -17.43
CA ARG A 155 -5.32 6.43 -18.43
C ARG A 155 -6.62 5.71 -18.10
N ILE A 156 -6.86 5.44 -16.81
CA ILE A 156 -8.08 4.79 -16.34
C ILE A 156 -9.30 5.66 -16.66
N TYR A 157 -9.27 6.94 -16.28
CA TYR A 157 -10.40 7.84 -16.57
C TYR A 157 -10.66 8.01 -18.05
N ARG A 158 -9.63 8.21 -18.86
CA ARG A 158 -9.76 8.34 -20.33
C ARG A 158 -10.29 7.07 -20.97
N ALA A 159 -9.82 5.88 -20.56
CA ALA A 159 -10.31 4.60 -21.08
C ALA A 159 -11.81 4.38 -20.80
N ASN A 160 -12.32 4.96 -19.70
CA ASN A 160 -13.75 4.93 -19.37
C ASN A 160 -14.56 6.10 -19.95
N GLY A 161 -13.93 6.93 -20.80
CA GLY A 161 -14.59 8.05 -21.47
C GLY A 161 -14.83 9.27 -20.58
N ILE A 162 -14.15 9.37 -19.42
CA ILE A 162 -14.26 10.51 -18.50
C ILE A 162 -13.27 11.60 -18.94
N PRO A 163 -13.71 12.85 -19.14
CA PRO A 163 -12.82 13.97 -19.47
C PRO A 163 -11.81 14.24 -18.37
N VAL A 164 -10.54 14.45 -18.75
CA VAL A 164 -9.45 14.73 -17.81
C VAL A 164 -8.76 16.04 -18.15
N GLU A 165 -8.76 16.97 -17.22
CA GLU A 165 -7.96 18.20 -17.26
C GLU A 165 -6.63 17.92 -16.55
N LEU A 166 -5.53 18.23 -17.21
CA LEU A 166 -4.19 17.95 -16.72
C LEU A 166 -3.54 19.16 -16.08
N ALA A 167 -2.97 18.95 -14.89
CA ALA A 167 -2.09 19.91 -14.24
C ALA A 167 -0.63 19.51 -14.42
N ALA A 168 0.25 20.47 -14.59
CA ALA A 168 1.69 20.23 -14.70
C ALA A 168 2.32 19.72 -13.39
N SER A 169 1.70 20.04 -12.24
CA SER A 169 2.12 19.58 -10.92
C SER A 169 0.92 19.45 -9.97
N TYR A 170 1.12 18.67 -8.90
CA TYR A 170 0.12 18.51 -7.84
C TYR A 170 -0.35 19.84 -7.23
N ASP A 171 0.56 20.78 -6.98
CA ASP A 171 0.26 22.05 -6.33
C ASP A 171 -0.70 22.93 -7.13
N LEU A 172 -0.83 22.70 -8.43
CA LEU A 172 -1.76 23.42 -9.29
C LEU A 172 -3.19 22.86 -9.26
N LEU A 173 -3.39 21.62 -8.81
CA LEU A 173 -4.70 20.98 -8.85
C LEU A 173 -5.72 21.66 -7.96
N MET A 174 -5.35 22.01 -6.74
CA MET A 174 -6.28 22.68 -5.82
C MET A 174 -6.72 24.06 -6.31
N PRO A 175 -5.82 24.98 -6.71
CA PRO A 175 -6.22 26.23 -7.34
C PRO A 175 -7.10 26.04 -8.58
N MET A 176 -6.76 25.09 -9.47
CA MET A 176 -7.53 24.80 -10.67
C MET A 176 -8.95 24.34 -10.35
N LEU A 177 -9.12 23.44 -9.36
CA LEU A 177 -10.43 23.02 -8.85
C LEU A 177 -11.27 24.21 -8.39
N MET A 178 -10.68 25.04 -7.54
CA MET A 178 -11.39 26.18 -6.95
C MET A 178 -11.74 27.28 -7.97
N HIS A 179 -11.01 27.36 -9.11
CA HIS A 179 -11.33 28.23 -10.24
C HIS A 179 -12.24 27.57 -11.28
N GLY A 180 -12.79 26.38 -11.00
CA GLY A 180 -13.73 25.69 -11.87
C GLY A 180 -13.14 25.17 -13.18
N ARG A 181 -11.83 24.88 -13.21
CA ARG A 181 -11.17 24.31 -14.41
C ARG A 181 -11.58 22.85 -14.63
N PHE A 182 -12.02 22.18 -13.58
CA PHE A 182 -12.60 20.84 -13.60
C PHE A 182 -13.57 20.68 -12.41
N ASP A 183 -14.39 19.62 -12.43
CA ASP A 183 -15.45 19.42 -11.45
C ASP A 183 -14.98 18.61 -10.23
N LEU A 184 -14.13 17.60 -10.45
CA LEU A 184 -13.78 16.59 -9.46
C LEU A 184 -12.26 16.44 -9.35
N PHE A 185 -11.75 16.49 -8.14
CA PHE A 185 -10.40 16.08 -7.81
C PHE A 185 -10.46 14.75 -7.04
N LEU A 186 -10.40 13.64 -7.78
CA LEU A 186 -10.55 12.30 -7.22
C LEU A 186 -9.30 11.88 -6.43
N ARG A 187 -9.51 11.54 -5.14
CA ARG A 187 -8.46 11.14 -4.21
C ARG A 187 -8.76 9.78 -3.60
N GLY A 188 -7.73 9.06 -3.17
CA GLY A 188 -7.89 7.82 -2.42
C GLY A 188 -8.63 8.04 -1.10
N LEU A 189 -9.34 7.03 -0.62
CA LEU A 189 -10.00 7.09 0.70
C LEU A 189 -9.01 7.41 1.82
N ASN A 190 -7.75 6.99 1.68
CA ASN A 190 -6.67 7.26 2.60
C ASN A 190 -6.06 8.67 2.46
N GLU A 191 -6.47 9.46 1.47
CA GLU A 191 -5.88 10.76 1.14
C GLU A 191 -6.88 11.90 1.33
N VAL A 192 -8.13 11.69 0.94
CA VAL A 192 -9.14 12.75 0.74
C VAL A 192 -9.37 13.61 1.99
N GLN A 193 -9.46 13.00 3.17
CA GLN A 193 -9.72 13.74 4.41
C GLN A 193 -8.52 14.60 4.82
N ALA A 194 -7.31 14.03 4.78
CA ALA A 194 -6.10 14.76 5.12
C ALA A 194 -5.86 15.95 4.18
N GLU A 195 -6.09 15.75 2.88
CA GLU A 195 -5.96 16.84 1.91
C GLU A 195 -7.04 17.91 2.07
N TYR A 196 -8.26 17.53 2.42
CA TYR A 196 -9.31 18.47 2.77
C TYR A 196 -8.91 19.32 3.99
N ASP A 197 -8.49 18.68 5.08
CA ASP A 197 -8.12 19.36 6.32
C ASP A 197 -6.92 20.31 6.13
N LEU A 198 -5.97 19.94 5.29
CA LEU A 198 -4.80 20.76 4.96
C LEU A 198 -5.18 22.03 4.14
N ASN A 199 -6.24 21.95 3.34
CA ASN A 199 -6.55 22.99 2.35
C ASN A 199 -7.79 23.81 2.67
N ARG A 200 -8.72 23.35 3.53
CA ARG A 200 -10.00 24.01 3.79
C ARG A 200 -9.90 25.45 4.32
N ASP A 201 -8.88 25.75 5.12
CA ASP A 201 -8.68 27.10 5.66
C ASP A 201 -8.24 28.08 4.57
N ARG A 202 -7.44 27.60 3.60
CA ARG A 202 -7.00 28.39 2.44
C ARG A 202 -8.09 28.52 1.39
N TYR A 203 -8.99 27.53 1.29
CA TYR A 203 -10.05 27.46 0.29
C TYR A 203 -11.43 27.23 0.96
N PRO A 204 -12.08 28.28 1.50
CA PRO A 204 -13.35 28.14 2.25
C PRO A 204 -14.51 27.49 1.48
N GLY A 205 -14.42 27.48 0.15
CA GLY A 205 -15.40 26.80 -0.72
C GLY A 205 -15.05 25.36 -1.06
N LEU A 206 -13.95 24.81 -0.50
CA LEU A 206 -13.57 23.41 -0.71
C LEU A 206 -14.54 22.50 0.03
N GLY A 207 -14.95 21.41 -0.60
CA GLY A 207 -15.78 20.38 -0.01
C GLY A 207 -15.31 18.97 -0.39
N ILE A 208 -15.78 17.97 0.35
CA ILE A 208 -15.70 16.57 -0.03
C ILE A 208 -17.05 16.18 -0.62
N ASP A 209 -17.05 15.64 -1.84
CA ASP A 209 -18.26 15.11 -2.46
C ASP A 209 -18.92 14.04 -1.56
N ARG A 210 -20.26 14.06 -1.52
CA ARG A 210 -21.07 13.18 -0.66
C ARG A 210 -21.88 12.14 -1.44
N HIS A 211 -21.89 12.23 -2.77
CA HIS A 211 -22.82 11.49 -3.60
C HIS A 211 -22.19 10.28 -4.31
N ILE A 212 -21.01 10.43 -4.92
CA ILE A 212 -20.40 9.37 -5.71
C ILE A 212 -19.21 8.72 -5.00
N LEU A 213 -19.00 7.44 -5.31
CA LEU A 213 -17.81 6.67 -4.98
C LEU A 213 -17.31 6.00 -6.25
N ILE A 214 -16.15 6.39 -6.71
CA ILE A 214 -15.51 5.73 -7.85
C ILE A 214 -14.76 4.52 -7.35
N LYS A 215 -14.91 3.38 -8.08
CA LYS A 215 -14.24 2.13 -7.78
C LYS A 215 -13.60 1.56 -9.04
N PHE A 216 -12.33 1.17 -8.96
CA PHE A 216 -11.63 0.43 -10.01
C PHE A 216 -10.58 -0.49 -9.39
N ARG A 217 -10.13 -1.49 -10.16
CA ARG A 217 -9.10 -2.40 -9.69
C ARG A 217 -7.77 -1.64 -9.59
N SER A 218 -7.37 -1.32 -8.37
CA SER A 218 -6.07 -0.74 -8.07
C SER A 218 -5.65 -1.14 -6.66
N ALA A 219 -4.37 -1.29 -6.47
CA ALA A 219 -3.78 -1.57 -5.16
C ALA A 219 -2.32 -1.15 -5.17
N THR A 220 -1.75 -1.06 -3.99
CA THR A 220 -0.35 -0.71 -3.78
C THR A 220 0.46 -1.96 -3.43
N TYR A 221 1.65 -2.10 -4.02
CA TYR A 221 2.53 -3.25 -3.85
C TYR A 221 3.96 -2.82 -3.53
N PHE A 222 4.71 -3.68 -2.85
CA PHE A 222 6.15 -3.56 -2.83
C PHE A 222 6.75 -4.07 -4.13
N TYR A 223 7.67 -3.29 -4.67
CA TYR A 223 8.52 -3.66 -5.80
C TYR A 223 9.98 -3.62 -5.37
N VAL A 224 10.74 -4.64 -5.77
CA VAL A 224 12.14 -4.83 -5.38
C VAL A 224 13.01 -4.88 -6.62
N SER A 225 14.22 -4.34 -6.54
CA SER A 225 15.22 -4.44 -7.61
C SER A 225 15.45 -5.90 -8.02
N ARG A 226 15.58 -6.15 -9.33
CA ARG A 226 15.91 -7.50 -9.84
C ARG A 226 17.28 -8.00 -9.39
N SER A 227 18.16 -7.10 -8.96
CA SER A 227 19.45 -7.47 -8.37
C SER A 227 19.33 -8.05 -6.94
N GLU A 228 18.14 -7.95 -6.31
CA GLU A 228 17.91 -8.31 -4.91
C GLU A 228 16.81 -9.40 -4.75
N PRO A 229 16.91 -10.55 -5.44
CA PRO A 229 15.85 -11.57 -5.43
C PRO A 229 15.66 -12.20 -4.03
N ARG A 230 16.73 -12.22 -3.22
CA ARG A 230 16.66 -12.71 -1.83
C ARG A 230 15.84 -11.76 -0.96
N LEU A 231 16.02 -10.44 -1.10
CA LEU A 231 15.23 -9.43 -0.39
C LEU A 231 13.76 -9.53 -0.80
N ALA A 232 13.47 -9.72 -2.09
CA ALA A 232 12.11 -9.93 -2.59
C ALA A 232 11.45 -11.17 -1.96
N ALA A 233 12.16 -12.31 -1.91
CA ALA A 233 11.67 -13.52 -1.28
C ALA A 233 11.42 -13.34 0.22
N ARG A 234 12.29 -12.57 0.90
CA ARG A 234 12.16 -12.24 2.31
C ARG A 234 10.91 -11.39 2.59
N ILE A 235 10.72 -10.31 1.82
CA ILE A 235 9.54 -9.43 1.96
C ILE A 235 8.26 -10.21 1.72
N LYS A 236 8.23 -11.06 0.68
CA LYS A 236 7.10 -11.95 0.40
C LYS A 236 6.77 -12.84 1.59
N ALA A 237 7.76 -13.56 2.12
CA ALA A 237 7.59 -14.46 3.27
C ALA A 237 7.11 -13.72 4.53
N GLY A 238 7.58 -12.51 4.77
CA GLY A 238 7.17 -11.69 5.90
C GLY A 238 5.72 -11.25 5.80
N LEU A 239 5.27 -10.80 4.63
CA LEU A 239 3.86 -10.47 4.38
C LEU A 239 2.97 -11.70 4.58
N GLU A 240 3.34 -12.86 4.01
CA GLU A 240 2.59 -14.11 4.18
C GLU A 240 2.40 -14.49 5.66
N ARG A 241 3.44 -14.32 6.48
CA ARG A 241 3.36 -14.57 7.93
C ARG A 241 2.45 -13.60 8.65
N MET A 242 2.59 -12.30 8.34
CA MET A 242 1.72 -11.28 8.93
C MET A 242 0.26 -11.50 8.56
N MET A 243 -0.02 -12.05 7.38
CA MET A 243 -1.35 -12.44 6.95
C MET A 243 -1.86 -13.66 7.71
N GLN A 244 -1.02 -14.69 7.86
CA GLN A 244 -1.37 -15.93 8.54
C GLN A 244 -1.68 -15.72 10.03
N ASP A 245 -0.95 -14.83 10.71
CA ASP A 245 -1.15 -14.57 12.14
C ASP A 245 -2.07 -13.39 12.44
N GLY A 246 -2.63 -12.73 11.42
CA GLY A 246 -3.57 -11.61 11.55
C GLY A 246 -2.91 -10.27 11.88
N SER A 247 -1.58 -10.20 12.03
CA SER A 247 -0.89 -8.93 12.36
C SER A 247 -0.91 -7.93 11.21
N PHE A 248 -1.07 -8.38 9.96
CA PHE A 248 -1.28 -7.49 8.82
C PHE A 248 -2.65 -6.78 8.91
N ASP A 249 -3.71 -7.51 9.26
CA ASP A 249 -5.04 -6.95 9.43
C ASP A 249 -5.08 -5.94 10.58
N ALA A 250 -4.43 -6.27 11.69
CA ALA A 250 -4.29 -5.36 12.82
C ALA A 250 -3.57 -4.06 12.42
N TRP A 251 -2.46 -4.17 11.70
CA TRP A 251 -1.70 -3.02 11.20
C TRP A 251 -2.49 -2.17 10.20
N PHE A 252 -3.18 -2.81 9.26
CA PHE A 252 -4.04 -2.10 8.31
C PHE A 252 -5.15 -1.32 9.03
N ASN A 253 -5.81 -1.93 10.02
CA ASN A 253 -6.86 -1.28 10.79
C ASN A 253 -6.33 -0.13 11.66
N GLU A 254 -5.13 -0.26 12.22
CA GLU A 254 -4.45 0.82 12.94
C GLU A 254 -4.17 2.02 12.02
N GLY A 255 -3.67 1.78 10.81
CA GLY A 255 -3.30 2.82 9.86
C GLY A 255 -4.49 3.45 9.15
N PHE A 256 -5.44 2.66 8.68
CA PHE A 256 -6.53 3.12 7.82
C PHE A 256 -7.93 2.91 8.37
N GLY A 257 -8.13 2.08 9.39
CA GLY A 257 -9.46 1.73 9.87
C GLY A 257 -10.27 2.93 10.33
N LYS A 258 -9.68 3.83 11.13
CA LYS A 258 -10.34 5.07 11.58
C LYS A 258 -10.65 6.01 10.42
N LEU A 259 -9.74 6.09 9.45
CA LEU A 259 -9.89 6.95 8.28
C LEU A 259 -11.04 6.46 7.40
N VAL A 260 -11.08 5.15 7.11
CA VAL A 260 -12.15 4.54 6.33
C VAL A 260 -13.50 4.69 7.05
N ALA A 261 -13.52 4.53 8.39
CA ALA A 261 -14.73 4.71 9.20
C ALA A 261 -15.20 6.16 9.29
N SER A 262 -14.30 7.15 9.11
CA SER A 262 -14.67 8.57 9.16
C SER A 262 -15.33 9.09 7.88
N VAL A 263 -15.17 8.38 6.77
CA VAL A 263 -15.76 8.74 5.49
C VAL A 263 -17.13 8.06 5.36
N PRO A 264 -18.25 8.82 5.29
CA PRO A 264 -19.56 8.22 5.09
C PRO A 264 -19.62 7.60 3.68
N LEU A 265 -19.58 6.27 3.63
CA LEU A 265 -19.65 5.50 2.37
C LEU A 265 -21.07 4.99 2.08
N ASP A 266 -21.94 5.01 3.09
CA ASP A 266 -23.33 4.60 2.94
C ASP A 266 -24.08 5.56 2.02
N ASN A 267 -24.98 5.00 1.20
CA ASN A 267 -25.85 5.74 0.28
C ASN A 267 -25.12 6.49 -0.86
N ARG A 268 -23.86 6.15 -1.16
CA ARG A 268 -23.18 6.69 -2.34
C ARG A 268 -23.51 5.89 -3.57
N VAL A 269 -23.64 6.57 -4.70
CA VAL A 269 -23.68 5.93 -6.02
C VAL A 269 -22.28 5.41 -6.34
N VAL A 270 -22.16 4.09 -6.45
CA VAL A 270 -20.89 3.43 -6.78
C VAL A 270 -20.74 3.35 -8.30
N ILE A 271 -19.74 4.04 -8.83
CA ILE A 271 -19.41 3.99 -10.27
C ILE A 271 -18.16 3.15 -10.45
N GLU A 272 -18.33 1.97 -11.04
CA GLU A 272 -17.22 1.07 -11.34
C GLU A 272 -16.57 1.44 -12.68
N LEU A 273 -15.24 1.58 -12.67
CA LEU A 273 -14.44 1.83 -13.86
C LEU A 273 -13.63 0.58 -14.20
N GLU A 274 -13.48 0.33 -15.49
CA GLU A 274 -12.54 -0.68 -15.97
C GLU A 274 -11.11 -0.17 -15.86
N ASN A 275 -10.21 -1.03 -15.37
CA ASN A 275 -8.77 -0.81 -15.40
C ASN A 275 -8.11 -1.99 -16.13
N ALA A 276 -7.86 -1.81 -17.42
CA ALA A 276 -7.21 -2.83 -18.26
C ALA A 276 -5.73 -3.09 -17.87
N GLU A 277 -5.12 -2.17 -17.14
CA GLU A 277 -3.73 -2.30 -16.67
C GLU A 277 -3.64 -3.03 -15.31
N ALA A 278 -4.79 -3.37 -14.71
CA ALA A 278 -4.79 -4.21 -13.52
C ALA A 278 -4.24 -5.59 -13.88
N LEU A 279 -3.12 -5.98 -13.25
CA LEU A 279 -2.42 -7.21 -13.56
C LEU A 279 -3.35 -8.43 -13.49
N PRO A 280 -3.35 -9.31 -14.53
CA PRO A 280 -4.06 -10.57 -14.47
C PRO A 280 -3.46 -11.45 -13.36
N GLY A 281 -4.32 -12.06 -12.53
CA GLY A 281 -3.90 -13.00 -11.48
C GLY A 281 -3.56 -12.38 -10.14
N LEU A 282 -3.62 -11.05 -9.98
CA LEU A 282 -3.62 -10.47 -8.65
C LEU A 282 -4.92 -10.82 -7.91
N PRO A 283 -4.90 -10.95 -6.57
CA PRO A 283 -6.05 -11.41 -5.79
C PRO A 283 -7.16 -10.35 -5.70
N PHE A 284 -7.63 -9.87 -6.84
CA PHE A 284 -8.85 -9.06 -6.96
C PHE A 284 -10.13 -9.92 -6.99
N ASP A 285 -10.10 -11.10 -6.37
CA ASP A 285 -11.32 -11.87 -6.17
C ASP A 285 -12.21 -11.10 -5.18
N PRO A 286 -13.44 -10.71 -5.56
CA PRO A 286 -14.38 -10.07 -4.64
C PRO A 286 -14.67 -10.89 -3.38
N ARG A 287 -14.37 -12.19 -3.41
CA ARG A 287 -14.49 -13.13 -2.28
C ARG A 287 -13.22 -13.17 -1.42
N SER A 288 -12.11 -12.59 -1.90
CA SER A 288 -10.88 -12.50 -1.13
C SER A 288 -11.08 -11.55 0.04
N PRO A 289 -10.63 -11.90 1.25
CA PRO A 289 -10.64 -10.97 2.40
C PRO A 289 -9.86 -9.67 2.13
N TRP A 290 -9.02 -9.65 1.11
CA TRP A 290 -8.25 -8.50 0.62
C TRP A 290 -9.09 -7.44 -0.09
N TRP A 291 -10.31 -7.77 -0.52
CA TRP A 291 -11.09 -6.94 -1.44
C TRP A 291 -12.40 -6.44 -0.85
N SER A 292 -12.73 -6.80 0.37
CA SER A 292 -14.02 -6.38 0.91
C SER A 292 -13.89 -5.11 1.74
N LEU A 293 -14.04 -3.96 1.10
CA LEU A 293 -14.36 -2.71 1.78
C LEU A 293 -15.57 -2.92 2.73
N GLY A 294 -16.53 -3.78 2.35
CA GLY A 294 -17.64 -4.21 3.20
C GLY A 294 -17.20 -4.95 4.47
N ALA A 295 -16.09 -5.69 4.47
CA ALA A 295 -15.53 -6.27 5.70
C ALA A 295 -14.80 -5.20 6.55
N LEU A 296 -14.16 -4.22 5.90
CA LEU A 296 -13.52 -3.08 6.57
C LEU A 296 -14.56 -2.19 7.26
N ILE A 297 -15.67 -1.88 6.58
CA ILE A 297 -16.79 -1.10 7.13
C ILE A 297 -17.45 -1.84 8.29
N LYS A 298 -17.66 -3.15 8.19
CA LYS A 298 -18.26 -3.97 9.25
C LYS A 298 -17.36 -4.12 10.48
N SER A 299 -16.03 -4.15 10.32
CA SER A 299 -15.10 -4.23 11.45
C SER A 299 -14.98 -2.90 12.23
N GLY A 300 -15.18 -1.77 11.56
CA GLY A 300 -15.22 -0.45 12.22
C GLY A 300 -16.48 -0.18 13.05
N ALA A 301 -17.60 -0.82 12.71
CA ALA A 301 -18.89 -0.65 13.39
C ALA A 301 -19.04 -1.50 14.67
N SER A 302 -18.12 -2.43 14.97
CA SER A 302 -18.24 -3.39 16.08
C SER A 302 -17.36 -3.10 17.29
N SER A 303 -16.80 -1.90 17.45
CA SER A 303 -16.18 -1.48 18.73
C SER A 303 -17.20 -0.72 19.57
N PRO A 304 -17.78 -1.34 20.63
CA PRO A 304 -18.60 -0.59 21.58
C PRO A 304 -17.70 0.40 22.31
N VAL A 305 -18.01 1.68 22.19
CA VAL A 305 -17.47 2.73 23.05
C VAL A 305 -17.98 2.44 24.47
N THR A 306 -17.17 1.82 25.29
CA THR A 306 -17.42 1.71 26.73
C THR A 306 -17.24 3.09 27.36
N HIS A 307 -18.35 3.83 27.51
CA HIS A 307 -18.39 4.95 28.41
C HIS A 307 -18.17 4.43 29.84
N GLN A 308 -16.96 4.52 30.35
CA GLN A 308 -16.75 4.50 31.78
C GLN A 308 -17.22 5.83 32.35
N SER A 309 -18.40 5.81 32.97
CA SER A 309 -18.87 6.87 33.86
C SER A 309 -17.95 6.90 35.07
N VAL A 310 -17.22 7.99 35.21
CA VAL A 310 -16.55 8.32 36.47
C VAL A 310 -17.59 8.97 37.39
N MET A 311 -17.94 8.27 38.46
CA MET A 311 -18.57 8.88 39.67
C MET A 311 -17.49 9.52 40.52
#